data_0bd337030020fc2890163827c5b68aa3
#
_entry.id   0bd337030020fc2890163827c5b68aa3
#
_cell.length_a   1.000
_cell.length_b   1.000
_cell.length_c   1.000
_cell.angle_alpha   90.00
_cell.angle_beta   90.00
_cell.angle_gamma   90.00
#
_symmetry.space_group_name_H-M   'P 1'
#
loop_
_entity.id
_entity.type
_entity.pdbx_description
1 polymer ?
#
loop_
_entity_poly.entity_id
_entity_poly.type
_entity_poly.pdbx_seq_one_letter_code
_entity_poly.pdbx_strand_id
1 'polypeptide(L)'
;AFVTYVIALAGVYTATMVPYNAMIGTTTSNPVDRGNLSTSRTLAGFVGAMGVTAAVLPIVNFFGGDKQAWTWMAALFGGISTVLLLILFKNSKERVIESAVAVEKVPLKKNLKALLQNKYWVIMILYMLISFISSGLGGINIFYAQWILGDPAKVAVIGILSFMPIAVGAVFMPVLLSKFSKKTITLIGGIVMMIGLLIIAVFPENFTMIMVGLIIRGLGIAPGAVAAFAMLGDVADYGEWKTGIRSEGLIFSAGTFAEKVGSGVGGLILGVVLGLGGYVSQGATQSTEALFAIKAIFAYLPLAFTAICILLILFYDLDKKLPEIAEDLKAKRVNG
;
A
#
# COMPACT_ATOMS: atom_id res chain seq x y z
N ALA A 1 7.16 1.66 24.18
CA ALA A 1 6.32 1.70 22.97
C ALA A 1 7.14 1.64 21.67
N PHE A 2 8.11 2.55 21.41
CA PHE A 2 8.89 2.57 20.15
C PHE A 2 9.64 1.26 19.89
N VAL A 3 10.40 0.76 20.86
CA VAL A 3 11.19 -0.47 20.73
C VAL A 3 10.29 -1.68 20.43
N THR A 4 9.18 -1.83 21.16
CA THR A 4 8.23 -2.93 20.93
C THR A 4 7.56 -2.84 19.56
N TYR A 5 7.25 -1.64 19.08
CA TYR A 5 6.73 -1.40 17.74
C TYR A 5 7.73 -1.79 16.66
N VAL A 6 8.99 -1.39 16.79
CA VAL A 6 10.06 -1.75 15.84
C VAL A 6 10.29 -3.26 15.83
N ILE A 7 10.36 -3.91 17.00
CA ILE A 7 10.52 -5.38 17.07
C ILE A 7 9.34 -6.08 16.38
N ALA A 8 8.10 -5.65 16.65
CA ALA A 8 6.90 -6.25 16.07
C ALA A 8 6.85 -6.07 14.55
N LEU A 9 7.07 -4.86 14.02
CA LEU A 9 6.95 -4.56 12.60
C LEU A 9 8.19 -4.91 11.80
N ALA A 10 9.39 -4.51 12.23
CA ALA A 10 10.60 -4.76 11.46
C ALA A 10 11.13 -6.19 11.69
N GLY A 11 10.96 -6.76 12.89
CA GLY A 11 11.40 -8.11 13.20
C GLY A 11 10.35 -9.16 12.86
N VAL A 12 9.32 -9.29 13.70
CA VAL A 12 8.36 -10.40 13.65
C VAL A 12 7.53 -10.39 12.38
N TYR A 13 6.95 -9.23 12.01
CA TYR A 13 6.15 -9.11 10.79
C TYR A 13 6.97 -9.43 9.53
N THR A 14 8.18 -8.88 9.41
CA THR A 14 9.05 -9.13 8.25
C THR A 14 9.48 -10.59 8.18
N ALA A 15 9.87 -11.21 9.29
CA ALA A 15 10.21 -12.62 9.37
C ALA A 15 9.06 -13.53 8.93
N THR A 16 7.81 -13.14 9.19
CA THR A 16 6.60 -13.86 8.76
C THR A 16 6.27 -13.60 7.29
N MET A 17 6.36 -12.35 6.84
CA MET A 17 5.90 -11.93 5.51
C MET A 17 6.86 -12.33 4.39
N VAL A 18 8.17 -12.38 4.64
CA VAL A 18 9.15 -12.76 3.60
C VAL A 18 8.91 -14.20 3.12
N PRO A 19 8.85 -15.24 3.97
CA PRO A 19 8.52 -16.58 3.53
C PRO A 19 7.12 -16.68 2.90
N TYR A 20 6.12 -16.01 3.49
CA TYR A 20 4.76 -15.99 2.97
C TYR A 20 4.67 -15.44 1.55
N ASN A 21 5.41 -14.35 1.24
CA ASN A 21 5.46 -13.79 -0.10
C ASN A 21 6.17 -14.71 -1.09
N ALA A 22 7.24 -15.40 -0.67
CA ALA A 22 7.99 -16.34 -1.49
C ALA A 22 7.15 -17.56 -1.87
N MET A 23 6.21 -18.00 -1.02
CA MET A 23 5.35 -19.16 -1.26
C MET A 23 4.51 -19.07 -2.53
N ILE A 24 4.14 -17.88 -3.02
CA ILE A 24 3.39 -17.74 -4.27
C ILE A 24 4.18 -18.31 -5.45
N GLY A 25 5.50 -18.05 -5.48
CA GLY A 25 6.39 -18.58 -6.52
C GLY A 25 6.61 -20.08 -6.42
N THR A 26 6.73 -20.60 -5.21
CA THR A 26 7.04 -22.03 -4.96
C THR A 26 5.81 -22.95 -4.96
N THR A 27 4.59 -22.38 -4.92
CA THR A 27 3.35 -23.19 -4.90
C THR A 27 2.96 -23.68 -6.30
N THR A 28 3.14 -22.88 -7.34
CA THR A 28 2.77 -23.24 -8.72
C THR A 28 3.69 -22.56 -9.74
N SER A 29 3.97 -23.27 -10.85
CA SER A 29 4.68 -22.73 -12.02
C SER A 29 3.73 -22.06 -13.02
N ASN A 30 2.41 -22.31 -12.91
CA ASN A 30 1.42 -21.74 -13.81
C ASN A 30 1.21 -20.24 -13.55
N PRO A 31 1.44 -19.34 -14.54
CA PRO A 31 1.27 -17.90 -14.37
C PRO A 31 -0.17 -17.49 -14.00
N VAL A 32 -1.18 -18.21 -14.51
CA VAL A 32 -2.59 -17.93 -14.23
C VAL A 32 -2.92 -18.22 -12.78
N ASP A 33 -2.45 -19.38 -12.25
CA ASP A 33 -2.65 -19.75 -10.86
C ASP A 33 -1.92 -18.81 -9.91
N ARG A 34 -0.70 -18.37 -10.25
CA ARG A 34 0.04 -17.33 -9.51
C ARG A 34 -0.75 -16.02 -9.45
N GLY A 35 -1.36 -15.62 -10.57
CA GLY A 35 -2.24 -14.45 -10.64
C GLY A 35 -3.46 -14.58 -9.73
N ASN A 36 -4.13 -15.72 -9.76
CA ASN A 36 -5.30 -16.02 -8.92
C ASN A 36 -4.94 -16.02 -7.43
N LEU A 37 -3.82 -16.63 -7.05
CA LEU A 37 -3.31 -16.65 -5.67
C LEU A 37 -3.01 -15.22 -5.17
N SER A 38 -2.32 -14.41 -5.99
CA SER A 38 -2.01 -13.01 -5.66
C SER A 38 -3.27 -12.17 -5.49
N THR A 39 -4.26 -12.35 -6.38
CA THR A 39 -5.53 -11.64 -6.31
C THR A 39 -6.32 -12.03 -5.06
N SER A 40 -6.45 -13.34 -4.81
CA SER A 40 -7.15 -13.87 -3.62
C SER A 40 -6.52 -13.37 -2.32
N ARG A 41 -5.18 -13.36 -2.25
CA ARG A 41 -4.43 -12.81 -1.12
C ARG A 41 -4.71 -11.34 -0.90
N THR A 42 -4.70 -10.54 -1.96
CA THR A 42 -4.95 -9.09 -1.90
C THR A 42 -6.36 -8.81 -1.43
N LEU A 43 -7.36 -9.50 -1.97
CA LEU A 43 -8.75 -9.38 -1.55
C LEU A 43 -8.95 -9.80 -0.09
N ALA A 44 -8.36 -10.92 0.32
CA ALA A 44 -8.40 -11.36 1.72
C ALA A 44 -7.75 -10.34 2.67
N GLY A 45 -6.65 -9.69 2.24
CA GLY A 45 -6.02 -8.60 2.98
C GLY A 45 -6.94 -7.41 3.19
N PHE A 46 -7.68 -6.97 2.17
CA PHE A 46 -8.67 -5.88 2.31
C PHE A 46 -9.84 -6.27 3.21
N VAL A 47 -10.39 -7.48 3.04
CA VAL A 47 -11.48 -7.99 3.89
C VAL A 47 -11.02 -8.07 5.35
N GLY A 48 -9.80 -8.58 5.59
CA GLY A 48 -9.21 -8.63 6.93
C GLY A 48 -9.02 -7.24 7.54
N ALA A 49 -8.50 -6.28 6.78
CA ALA A 49 -8.31 -4.91 7.23
C ALA A 49 -9.65 -4.23 7.59
N MET A 50 -10.68 -4.41 6.76
CA MET A 50 -12.04 -3.92 7.06
C MET A 50 -12.61 -4.58 8.32
N GLY A 51 -12.51 -5.91 8.42
CA GLY A 51 -13.01 -6.66 9.56
C GLY A 51 -12.36 -6.24 10.87
N VAL A 52 -11.04 -6.13 10.91
CA VAL A 52 -10.30 -5.66 12.09
C VAL A 52 -10.72 -4.24 12.45
N THR A 53 -10.74 -3.32 11.48
CA THR A 53 -11.09 -1.92 11.75
C THR A 53 -12.52 -1.78 12.29
N ALA A 54 -13.47 -2.54 11.75
CA ALA A 54 -14.85 -2.53 12.22
C ALA A 54 -15.01 -3.15 13.61
N ALA A 55 -14.21 -4.19 13.93
CA ALA A 55 -14.37 -4.97 15.15
C ALA A 55 -13.63 -4.39 16.38
N VAL A 56 -12.58 -3.58 16.18
CA VAL A 56 -11.70 -3.10 17.27
C VAL A 56 -12.51 -2.41 18.37
N LEU A 57 -13.26 -1.35 18.07
CA LEU A 57 -14.00 -0.59 19.09
C LEU A 57 -15.13 -1.39 19.75
N PRO A 58 -15.99 -2.13 19.01
CA PRO A 58 -16.96 -3.03 19.64
C PRO A 58 -16.33 -4.03 20.60
N ILE A 59 -15.20 -4.64 20.26
CA ILE A 59 -14.51 -5.60 21.11
C ILE A 59 -13.92 -4.92 22.36
N VAL A 60 -13.27 -3.76 22.19
CA VAL A 60 -12.74 -2.98 23.33
C VAL A 60 -13.86 -2.59 24.28
N ASN A 61 -15.00 -2.11 23.76
CA ASN A 61 -16.16 -1.76 24.58
C ASN A 61 -16.76 -2.97 25.29
N PHE A 62 -16.81 -4.14 24.62
CA PHE A 62 -17.26 -5.40 25.23
C PHE A 62 -16.39 -5.81 26.42
N PHE A 63 -15.08 -5.55 26.37
CA PHE A 63 -14.16 -5.81 27.48
C PHE A 63 -14.09 -4.70 28.52
N GLY A 64 -14.98 -3.70 28.48
CA GLY A 64 -15.08 -2.64 29.49
C GLY A 64 -14.50 -1.29 29.10
N GLY A 65 -13.91 -1.14 27.89
CA GLY A 65 -13.46 0.15 27.33
C GLY A 65 -12.22 0.78 28.00
N ASP A 66 -11.62 0.11 28.98
CA ASP A 66 -10.47 0.58 29.73
C ASP A 66 -9.12 0.20 29.09
N LYS A 67 -8.02 0.57 29.73
CA LYS A 67 -6.67 0.22 29.25
C LYS A 67 -6.45 -1.28 29.15
N GLN A 68 -7.06 -2.07 30.00
CA GLN A 68 -6.94 -3.53 30.03
C GLN A 68 -7.73 -4.16 28.89
N ALA A 69 -8.86 -3.58 28.50
CA ALA A 69 -9.64 -4.00 27.34
C ALA A 69 -8.83 -3.98 26.02
N TRP A 70 -7.97 -2.99 25.85
CA TRP A 70 -7.04 -2.93 24.68
C TRP A 70 -6.04 -4.09 24.71
N THR A 71 -5.58 -4.51 25.89
CA THR A 71 -4.67 -5.67 26.01
C THR A 71 -5.39 -6.97 25.66
N TRP A 72 -6.62 -7.16 26.12
CA TRP A 72 -7.43 -8.32 25.77
C TRP A 72 -7.76 -8.36 24.28
N MET A 73 -8.11 -7.23 23.69
CA MET A 73 -8.34 -7.14 22.23
C MET A 73 -7.08 -7.51 21.45
N ALA A 74 -5.91 -7.00 21.83
CA ALA A 74 -4.64 -7.33 21.19
C ALA A 74 -4.31 -8.82 21.34
N ALA A 75 -4.54 -9.43 22.50
CA ALA A 75 -4.35 -10.85 22.75
C ALA A 75 -5.29 -11.71 21.87
N LEU A 76 -6.56 -11.31 21.73
CA LEU A 76 -7.54 -11.98 20.88
C LEU A 76 -7.09 -12.00 19.41
N PHE A 77 -6.77 -10.84 18.83
CA PHE A 77 -6.32 -10.76 17.44
C PHE A 77 -4.97 -11.46 17.24
N GLY A 78 -4.05 -11.35 18.20
CA GLY A 78 -2.77 -12.07 18.19
C GLY A 78 -2.97 -13.59 18.19
N GLY A 79 -3.89 -14.09 19.02
CA GLY A 79 -4.26 -15.50 19.05
C GLY A 79 -4.86 -15.99 17.74
N ILE A 80 -5.83 -15.26 17.19
CA ILE A 80 -6.44 -15.58 15.88
C ILE A 80 -5.37 -15.58 14.78
N SER A 81 -4.50 -14.58 14.75
CA SER A 81 -3.41 -14.48 13.77
C SER A 81 -2.45 -15.68 13.87
N THR A 82 -2.08 -16.07 15.09
CA THR A 82 -1.21 -17.22 15.33
C THR A 82 -1.85 -18.52 14.84
N VAL A 83 -3.11 -18.75 15.14
CA VAL A 83 -3.84 -19.94 14.67
C VAL A 83 -3.90 -19.97 13.13
N LEU A 84 -4.22 -18.85 12.50
CA LEU A 84 -4.26 -18.77 11.03
C LEU A 84 -2.88 -19.04 10.39
N LEU A 85 -1.80 -18.53 10.99
CA LEU A 85 -0.44 -18.78 10.53
C LEU A 85 -0.05 -20.26 10.70
N LEU A 86 -0.44 -20.91 11.80
CA LEU A 86 -0.22 -22.35 12.00
C LEU A 86 -1.00 -23.19 10.99
N ILE A 87 -2.24 -22.82 10.68
CA ILE A 87 -3.05 -23.47 9.63
C ILE A 87 -2.37 -23.30 8.27
N LEU A 88 -1.91 -22.09 7.96
CA LEU A 88 -1.17 -21.81 6.73
C LEU A 88 0.07 -22.69 6.64
N PHE A 89 0.91 -22.71 7.68
CA PHE A 89 2.13 -23.52 7.73
C PHE A 89 1.84 -25.02 7.52
N LYS A 90 0.81 -25.56 8.16
CA LYS A 90 0.43 -26.98 8.03
C LYS A 90 -0.03 -27.34 6.61
N ASN A 91 -0.73 -26.44 5.95
CA ASN A 91 -1.33 -26.68 4.63
C ASN A 91 -0.43 -26.27 3.46
N SER A 92 0.62 -25.50 3.73
CA SER A 92 1.53 -25.03 2.69
C SER A 92 2.51 -26.13 2.27
N LYS A 93 2.63 -26.33 0.96
CA LYS A 93 3.58 -27.26 0.36
C LYS A 93 4.31 -26.60 -0.78
N GLU A 94 5.62 -26.61 -0.74
CA GLU A 94 6.45 -26.23 -1.88
C GLU A 94 6.35 -27.32 -2.94
N ARG A 95 5.84 -26.96 -4.12
CA ARG A 95 5.65 -27.89 -5.24
C ARG A 95 6.61 -27.62 -6.38
N VAL A 96 7.13 -26.41 -6.45
CA VAL A 96 8.08 -25.97 -7.47
C VAL A 96 9.42 -25.75 -6.79
N ILE A 97 10.32 -26.71 -6.96
CA ILE A 97 11.73 -26.50 -6.63
C ILE A 97 12.32 -25.80 -7.86
N GLU A 98 12.44 -24.49 -7.84
CA GLU A 98 13.23 -23.81 -8.84
C GLU A 98 14.66 -24.33 -8.71
N SER A 99 15.09 -25.10 -9.72
CA SER A 99 16.52 -25.37 -9.91
C SER A 99 17.19 -24.01 -9.87
N ALA A 100 18.10 -23.81 -8.92
CA ALA A 100 18.88 -22.60 -8.82
C ALA A 100 19.65 -22.43 -10.15
N VAL A 101 19.00 -21.82 -11.12
CA VAL A 101 19.72 -21.31 -12.29
C VAL A 101 20.72 -20.35 -11.69
N ALA A 102 22.00 -20.65 -11.87
CA ALA A 102 23.09 -19.84 -11.36
C ALA A 102 22.92 -18.42 -11.91
N VAL A 103 22.23 -17.58 -11.13
CA VAL A 103 22.11 -16.16 -11.42
C VAL A 103 23.53 -15.63 -11.34
N GLU A 104 24.07 -15.23 -12.48
CA GLU A 104 25.40 -14.62 -12.53
C GLU A 104 25.45 -13.51 -11.47
N LYS A 105 26.33 -13.68 -10.48
CA LYS A 105 26.40 -12.80 -9.31
C LYS A 105 26.97 -11.44 -9.72
N VAL A 106 26.12 -10.60 -10.31
CA VAL A 106 26.51 -9.23 -10.62
C VAL A 106 26.77 -8.49 -9.29
N PRO A 107 27.93 -7.85 -9.12
CA PRO A 107 28.24 -7.11 -7.89
C PRO A 107 27.14 -6.10 -7.55
N LEU A 108 26.70 -6.07 -6.29
CA LEU A 108 25.60 -5.21 -5.82
C LEU A 108 25.77 -3.74 -6.23
N LYS A 109 27.02 -3.23 -6.15
CA LYS A 109 27.36 -1.85 -6.54
C LYS A 109 27.06 -1.58 -8.03
N LYS A 110 27.32 -2.56 -8.92
CA LYS A 110 27.06 -2.44 -10.36
C LYS A 110 25.56 -2.45 -10.62
N ASN A 111 24.81 -3.33 -9.95
CA ASN A 111 23.34 -3.39 -10.03
C ASN A 111 22.70 -2.08 -9.53
N LEU A 112 23.14 -1.56 -8.38
CA LEU A 112 22.61 -0.30 -7.84
C LEU A 112 22.87 0.88 -8.78
N LYS A 113 24.05 0.95 -9.40
CA LYS A 113 24.39 1.99 -10.38
C LYS A 113 23.48 1.89 -11.61
N ALA A 114 23.23 0.68 -12.11
CA ALA A 114 22.33 0.45 -13.25
C ALA A 114 20.89 0.87 -12.92
N LEU A 115 20.40 0.59 -11.70
CA LEU A 115 19.07 1.01 -11.24
C LEU A 115 18.94 2.53 -11.14
N LEU A 116 19.93 3.22 -10.55
CA LEU A 116 19.90 4.68 -10.44
C LEU A 116 19.95 5.37 -11.82
N GLN A 117 20.50 4.72 -12.84
CA GLN A 117 20.49 5.21 -14.23
C GLN A 117 19.17 4.89 -14.96
N ASN A 118 18.28 4.09 -14.37
CA ASN A 118 16.97 3.78 -14.92
C ASN A 118 15.95 4.82 -14.43
N LYS A 119 15.68 5.83 -15.27
CA LYS A 119 14.75 6.93 -14.91
C LYS A 119 13.36 6.42 -14.49
N TYR A 120 12.87 5.34 -15.11
CA TYR A 120 11.56 4.78 -14.79
C TYR A 120 11.53 4.11 -13.44
N TRP A 121 12.65 3.47 -13.04
CA TRP A 121 12.81 2.95 -11.70
C TRP A 121 12.74 4.06 -10.64
N VAL A 122 13.45 5.16 -10.85
CA VAL A 122 13.43 6.30 -9.93
C VAL A 122 12.02 6.88 -9.80
N ILE A 123 11.31 7.07 -10.94
CA ILE A 123 9.92 7.55 -10.94
C ILE A 123 9.02 6.61 -10.14
N MET A 124 9.11 5.30 -10.37
CA MET A 124 8.26 4.33 -9.71
C MET A 124 8.52 4.20 -8.21
N ILE A 125 9.80 4.23 -7.79
CA ILE A 125 10.14 4.17 -6.37
C ILE A 125 9.68 5.43 -5.64
N LEU A 126 9.83 6.61 -6.23
CA LEU A 126 9.30 7.86 -5.66
C LEU A 126 7.77 7.86 -5.60
N TYR A 127 7.09 7.39 -6.66
CA TYR A 127 5.65 7.23 -6.67
C TYR A 127 5.17 6.31 -5.54
N MET A 128 5.78 5.13 -5.40
CA MET A 128 5.43 4.18 -4.35
C MET A 128 5.73 4.74 -2.95
N LEU A 129 6.89 5.35 -2.76
CA LEU A 129 7.27 5.95 -1.48
C LEU A 129 6.24 7.00 -1.03
N ILE A 130 5.87 7.94 -1.90
CA ILE A 130 4.89 8.99 -1.60
C ILE A 130 3.50 8.41 -1.37
N SER A 131 3.08 7.43 -2.17
CA SER A 131 1.82 6.72 -1.98
C SER A 131 1.74 6.02 -0.62
N PHE A 132 2.82 5.37 -0.19
CA PHE A 132 2.88 4.70 1.12
C PHE A 132 3.05 5.68 2.28
N ILE A 133 3.68 6.85 2.09
CA ILE A 133 3.66 7.94 3.08
C ILE A 133 2.20 8.38 3.30
N SER A 134 1.44 8.60 2.24
CA SER A 134 0.02 8.94 2.33
C SER A 134 -0.80 7.86 3.04
N SER A 135 -0.52 6.59 2.76
CA SER A 135 -1.16 5.44 3.45
C SER A 135 -0.83 5.40 4.94
N GLY A 136 0.41 5.72 5.32
CA GLY A 136 0.87 5.77 6.71
C GLY A 136 0.17 6.82 7.58
N LEU A 137 -0.49 7.82 6.97
CA LEU A 137 -1.32 8.78 7.67
C LEU A 137 -2.66 8.20 8.18
N GLY A 138 -3.00 6.96 7.81
CA GLY A 138 -4.30 6.34 8.12
C GLY A 138 -4.68 6.29 9.61
N GLY A 139 -3.70 6.36 10.52
CA GLY A 139 -3.95 6.48 11.96
C GLY A 139 -4.75 7.71 12.37
N ILE A 140 -4.88 8.72 11.49
CA ILE A 140 -5.67 9.93 11.73
C ILE A 140 -7.18 9.67 11.83
N ASN A 141 -7.67 8.55 11.31
CA ASN A 141 -9.11 8.28 11.19
C ASN A 141 -9.86 8.38 12.52
N ILE A 142 -9.25 7.88 13.62
CA ILE A 142 -9.87 7.95 14.94
C ILE A 142 -9.93 9.40 15.49
N PHE A 143 -8.89 10.18 15.28
CA PHE A 143 -8.84 11.58 15.68
C PHE A 143 -9.86 12.42 14.91
N TYR A 144 -10.00 12.13 13.60
CA TYR A 144 -10.98 12.80 12.75
C TYR A 144 -12.42 12.47 13.17
N ALA A 145 -12.73 11.20 13.43
CA ALA A 145 -14.03 10.77 13.91
C ALA A 145 -14.39 11.41 15.25
N GLN A 146 -13.43 11.45 16.17
CA GLN A 146 -13.64 11.98 17.53
C GLN A 146 -13.77 13.50 17.55
N TRP A 147 -12.86 14.23 16.91
CA TRP A 147 -12.70 15.67 17.10
C TRP A 147 -13.35 16.52 16.02
N ILE A 148 -13.49 16.00 14.79
CA ILE A 148 -14.12 16.74 13.69
C ILE A 148 -15.60 16.32 13.56
N LEU A 149 -15.88 15.02 13.65
CA LEU A 149 -17.22 14.48 13.50
C LEU A 149 -17.98 14.32 14.82
N GLY A 150 -17.32 14.53 15.96
CA GLY A 150 -17.90 14.48 17.30
C GLY A 150 -18.37 13.09 17.76
N ASP A 151 -18.00 12.03 17.04
CA ASP A 151 -18.44 10.67 17.33
C ASP A 151 -17.36 9.64 16.98
N PRO A 152 -16.66 9.07 17.99
CA PRO A 152 -15.63 8.05 17.77
C PRO A 152 -16.13 6.80 17.05
N ALA A 153 -17.43 6.45 17.17
CA ALA A 153 -18.00 5.26 16.52
C ALA A 153 -17.95 5.36 14.99
N LYS A 154 -17.93 6.58 14.43
CA LYS A 154 -17.79 6.81 12.99
C LYS A 154 -16.47 6.31 12.40
N VAL A 155 -15.44 6.03 13.24
CA VAL A 155 -14.17 5.46 12.78
C VAL A 155 -14.36 4.12 12.07
N ALA A 156 -15.33 3.31 12.49
CA ALA A 156 -15.63 2.04 11.85
C ALA A 156 -16.10 2.23 10.41
N VAL A 157 -17.00 3.19 10.18
CA VAL A 157 -17.50 3.54 8.84
C VAL A 157 -16.39 4.11 7.98
N ILE A 158 -15.59 5.05 8.51
CA ILE A 158 -14.44 5.62 7.82
C ILE A 158 -13.45 4.51 7.42
N GLY A 159 -13.18 3.57 8.32
CA GLY A 159 -12.28 2.44 8.06
C GLY A 159 -12.80 1.51 6.96
N ILE A 160 -14.07 1.12 7.01
CA ILE A 160 -14.69 0.30 5.96
C ILE A 160 -14.62 1.02 4.61
N LEU A 161 -15.03 2.29 4.55
CA LEU A 161 -15.01 3.09 3.32
C LEU A 161 -13.60 3.44 2.84
N SER A 162 -12.58 3.31 3.68
CA SER A 162 -11.18 3.45 3.26
C SER A 162 -10.67 2.24 2.48
N PHE A 163 -11.23 1.03 2.69
CA PHE A 163 -10.75 -0.21 2.07
C PHE A 163 -11.73 -0.84 1.09
N MET A 164 -13.04 -0.84 1.38
CA MET A 164 -14.06 -1.48 0.55
C MET A 164 -14.07 -0.97 -0.91
N PRO A 165 -14.02 0.36 -1.18
CA PRO A 165 -14.02 0.82 -2.57
C PRO A 165 -12.74 0.44 -3.32
N ILE A 166 -11.60 0.30 -2.62
CA ILE A 166 -10.34 -0.19 -3.22
C ILE A 166 -10.52 -1.64 -3.67
N ALA A 167 -11.09 -2.49 -2.80
CA ALA A 167 -11.34 -3.89 -3.12
C ALA A 167 -12.30 -4.03 -4.32
N VAL A 168 -13.40 -3.26 -4.32
CA VAL A 168 -14.35 -3.23 -5.44
C VAL A 168 -13.66 -2.77 -6.73
N GLY A 169 -12.90 -1.69 -6.69
CA GLY A 169 -12.15 -1.18 -7.84
C GLY A 169 -11.14 -2.20 -8.37
N ALA A 170 -10.45 -2.93 -7.50
CA ALA A 170 -9.47 -3.94 -7.88
C ALA A 170 -10.07 -5.10 -8.70
N VAL A 171 -11.33 -5.47 -8.46
CA VAL A 171 -12.04 -6.51 -9.23
C VAL A 171 -12.17 -6.13 -10.71
N PHE A 172 -12.31 -4.84 -11.01
CA PHE A 172 -12.45 -4.35 -12.40
C PHE A 172 -11.10 -4.13 -13.11
N MET A 173 -9.99 -4.25 -12.40
CA MET A 173 -8.67 -3.96 -12.95
C MET A 173 -8.25 -4.84 -14.14
N PRO A 174 -8.51 -6.17 -14.19
CA PRO A 174 -8.17 -6.97 -15.36
C PRO A 174 -8.84 -6.46 -16.64
N VAL A 175 -10.11 -6.02 -16.55
CA VAL A 175 -10.86 -5.46 -17.69
C VAL A 175 -10.30 -4.10 -18.11
N LEU A 176 -9.90 -3.26 -17.16
CA LEU A 176 -9.29 -1.97 -17.47
C LEU A 176 -7.90 -2.12 -18.09
N LEU A 177 -7.06 -3.01 -17.55
CA LEU A 177 -5.72 -3.29 -18.05
C LEU A 177 -5.70 -3.93 -19.44
N SER A 178 -6.78 -4.62 -19.85
CA SER A 178 -6.91 -5.15 -21.22
C SER A 178 -7.22 -4.07 -22.26
N LYS A 179 -7.75 -2.92 -21.84
CA LYS A 179 -8.21 -1.84 -22.75
C LYS A 179 -7.30 -0.60 -22.73
N PHE A 180 -6.63 -0.34 -21.64
CA PHE A 180 -5.87 0.89 -21.42
C PHE A 180 -4.45 0.58 -20.91
N SER A 181 -3.51 1.47 -21.20
CA SER A 181 -2.15 1.37 -20.67
C SER A 181 -2.11 1.55 -19.15
N LYS A 182 -1.12 0.95 -18.50
CA LYS A 182 -0.90 1.04 -17.06
C LYS A 182 -0.77 2.49 -16.59
N LYS A 183 -0.03 3.32 -17.35
CA LYS A 183 0.08 4.77 -17.11
C LYS A 183 -1.29 5.45 -17.11
N THR A 184 -2.09 5.22 -18.17
CA THR A 184 -3.40 5.88 -18.32
C THR A 184 -4.33 5.54 -17.16
N ILE A 185 -4.39 4.26 -16.78
CA ILE A 185 -5.21 3.79 -15.67
C ILE A 185 -4.77 4.43 -14.34
N THR A 186 -3.45 4.47 -14.09
CA THR A 186 -2.89 5.08 -12.87
C THR A 186 -3.18 6.57 -12.81
N LEU A 187 -3.10 7.30 -13.94
CA LEU A 187 -3.45 8.72 -14.02
C LEU A 187 -4.93 8.97 -13.76
N ILE A 188 -5.81 8.20 -14.41
CA ILE A 188 -7.26 8.31 -14.17
C ILE A 188 -7.58 8.03 -12.71
N GLY A 189 -7.00 6.98 -12.13
CA GLY A 189 -7.13 6.67 -10.71
C GLY A 189 -6.67 7.81 -9.80
N GLY A 190 -5.52 8.41 -10.10
CA GLY A 190 -5.01 9.57 -9.36
C GLY A 190 -5.95 10.77 -9.41
N ILE A 191 -6.53 11.07 -10.59
CA ILE A 191 -7.51 12.15 -10.75
C ILE A 191 -8.79 11.86 -9.96
N VAL A 192 -9.32 10.63 -10.05
CA VAL A 192 -10.50 10.22 -9.27
C VAL A 192 -10.23 10.30 -7.77
N MET A 193 -9.05 9.84 -7.31
CA MET A 193 -8.62 9.98 -5.92
C MET A 193 -8.57 11.44 -5.48
N MET A 194 -8.03 12.32 -6.32
CA MET A 194 -7.95 13.76 -6.06
C MET A 194 -9.34 14.38 -5.91
N ILE A 195 -10.31 14.03 -6.77
CA ILE A 195 -11.70 14.49 -6.66
C ILE A 195 -12.31 14.06 -5.30
N GLY A 196 -12.13 12.81 -4.90
CA GLY A 196 -12.60 12.34 -3.58
C GLY A 196 -11.99 13.12 -2.42
N LEU A 197 -10.68 13.39 -2.46
CA LEU A 197 -9.98 14.18 -1.44
C LEU A 197 -10.42 15.65 -1.44
N LEU A 198 -10.70 16.25 -2.60
CA LEU A 198 -11.24 17.61 -2.71
C LEU A 198 -12.62 17.72 -2.08
N ILE A 199 -13.51 16.74 -2.29
CA ILE A 199 -14.83 16.72 -1.64
C ILE A 199 -14.67 16.72 -0.11
N ILE A 200 -13.78 15.90 0.42
CA ILE A 200 -13.49 15.85 1.86
C ILE A 200 -12.90 17.18 2.36
N ALA A 201 -12.00 17.78 1.59
CA ALA A 201 -11.34 19.03 1.95
C ALA A 201 -12.31 20.23 1.99
N VAL A 202 -13.29 20.26 1.08
CA VAL A 202 -14.30 21.32 0.98
C VAL A 202 -15.41 21.17 2.04
N PHE A 203 -15.78 19.91 2.37
CA PHE A 203 -16.84 19.62 3.32
C PHE A 203 -16.33 18.81 4.54
N PRO A 204 -15.38 19.33 5.31
CA PRO A 204 -14.66 18.54 6.33
C PRO A 204 -15.51 18.11 7.55
N GLU A 205 -16.66 18.71 7.75
CA GLU A 205 -17.56 18.41 8.88
C GLU A 205 -18.85 17.68 8.45
N ASN A 206 -19.09 17.59 7.16
CA ASN A 206 -20.26 16.92 6.62
C ASN A 206 -20.00 15.42 6.43
N PHE A 207 -20.50 14.60 7.34
CA PHE A 207 -20.26 13.16 7.34
C PHE A 207 -20.69 12.47 6.02
N THR A 208 -21.81 12.88 5.43
CA THR A 208 -22.29 12.31 4.16
C THR A 208 -21.30 12.62 3.02
N MET A 209 -20.81 13.86 2.92
CA MET A 209 -19.82 14.24 1.92
C MET A 209 -18.49 13.53 2.12
N ILE A 210 -18.10 13.30 3.37
CA ILE A 210 -16.91 12.52 3.71
C ILE A 210 -17.07 11.07 3.23
N MET A 211 -18.22 10.43 3.46
CA MET A 211 -18.47 9.07 2.96
C MET A 211 -18.39 9.01 1.42
N VAL A 212 -19.01 9.96 0.71
CA VAL A 212 -18.92 10.07 -0.75
C VAL A 212 -17.48 10.26 -1.20
N GLY A 213 -16.76 11.17 -0.56
CA GLY A 213 -15.33 11.44 -0.85
C GLY A 213 -14.45 10.20 -0.62
N LEU A 214 -14.67 9.44 0.45
CA LEU A 214 -13.94 8.20 0.74
C LEU A 214 -14.21 7.10 -0.30
N ILE A 215 -15.45 6.97 -0.76
CA ILE A 215 -15.80 6.02 -1.84
C ILE A 215 -15.06 6.38 -3.12
N ILE A 216 -15.16 7.64 -3.54
CA ILE A 216 -14.50 8.12 -4.77
C ILE A 216 -12.98 7.99 -4.65
N ARG A 217 -12.40 8.42 -3.51
CA ARG A 217 -10.97 8.27 -3.22
C ARG A 217 -10.54 6.80 -3.32
N GLY A 218 -11.28 5.89 -2.70
CA GLY A 218 -10.94 4.47 -2.68
C GLY A 218 -10.98 3.84 -4.06
N LEU A 219 -11.99 4.16 -4.88
CA LEU A 219 -12.04 3.74 -6.29
C LEU A 219 -10.84 4.27 -7.08
N GLY A 220 -10.39 5.50 -6.77
CA GLY A 220 -9.21 6.10 -7.39
C GLY A 220 -7.88 5.47 -6.95
N ILE A 221 -7.79 4.89 -5.75
CA ILE A 221 -6.57 4.20 -5.27
C ILE A 221 -6.37 2.86 -6.00
N ALA A 222 -7.43 2.12 -6.28
CA ALA A 222 -7.37 0.77 -6.83
C ALA A 222 -6.50 0.63 -8.10
N PRO A 223 -6.61 1.51 -9.12
CA PRO A 223 -5.79 1.47 -10.31
C PRO A 223 -4.29 1.55 -10.02
N GLY A 224 -3.88 2.53 -9.21
CA GLY A 224 -2.49 2.72 -8.84
C GLY A 224 -1.93 1.55 -8.02
N ALA A 225 -2.70 1.02 -7.08
CA ALA A 225 -2.30 -0.09 -6.23
C ALA A 225 -2.03 -1.37 -7.03
N VAL A 226 -2.88 -1.66 -8.03
CA VAL A 226 -2.72 -2.86 -8.88
C VAL A 226 -1.63 -2.66 -9.95
N ALA A 227 -1.62 -1.50 -10.62
CA ALA A 227 -0.69 -1.24 -11.72
C ALA A 227 0.76 -1.04 -11.24
N ALA A 228 1.01 -0.51 -10.03
CA ALA A 228 2.35 -0.17 -9.58
C ALA A 228 3.32 -1.37 -9.60
N PHE A 229 2.91 -2.52 -9.08
CA PHE A 229 3.75 -3.72 -9.11
C PHE A 229 3.95 -4.28 -10.53
N ALA A 230 2.94 -4.18 -11.40
CA ALA A 230 3.08 -4.54 -12.80
C ALA A 230 4.05 -3.62 -13.55
N MET A 231 4.02 -2.31 -13.23
CA MET A 231 4.96 -1.32 -13.78
C MET A 231 6.39 -1.56 -13.30
N LEU A 232 6.61 -2.10 -12.09
CA LEU A 232 7.95 -2.51 -11.65
C LEU A 232 8.53 -3.65 -12.52
N GLY A 233 7.69 -4.58 -12.98
CA GLY A 233 8.10 -5.60 -13.95
C GLY A 233 8.56 -4.99 -15.27
N ASP A 234 7.81 -4.02 -15.80
CA ASP A 234 8.17 -3.29 -17.02
C ASP A 234 9.50 -2.53 -16.88
N VAL A 235 9.73 -1.97 -15.69
CA VAL A 235 10.99 -1.29 -15.33
C VAL A 235 12.17 -2.26 -15.32
N ALA A 236 11.94 -3.53 -14.91
CA ALA A 236 12.95 -4.57 -14.96
C ALA A 236 13.32 -4.93 -16.40
N ASP A 237 12.33 -5.09 -17.28
CA ASP A 237 12.54 -5.37 -18.70
C ASP A 237 13.30 -4.22 -19.40
N TYR A 238 12.93 -2.97 -19.11
CA TYR A 238 13.68 -1.80 -19.59
C TYR A 238 15.13 -1.77 -19.08
N GLY A 239 15.35 -2.11 -17.81
CA GLY A 239 16.69 -2.21 -17.22
C GLY A 239 17.55 -3.25 -17.92
N GLU A 240 17.01 -4.45 -18.17
CA GLU A 240 17.66 -5.54 -18.92
C GLU A 240 17.97 -5.11 -20.36
N TRP A 241 17.01 -4.51 -21.04
CA TRP A 241 17.17 -4.03 -22.42
C TRP A 241 18.30 -3.01 -22.55
N LYS A 242 18.36 -2.05 -21.61
CA LYS A 242 19.32 -0.94 -21.63
C LYS A 242 20.72 -1.32 -21.18
N THR A 243 20.84 -2.19 -20.16
CA THR A 243 22.13 -2.47 -19.48
C THR A 243 22.60 -3.90 -19.64
N GLY A 244 21.78 -4.80 -20.20
CA GLY A 244 22.04 -6.24 -20.24
C GLY A 244 21.95 -6.92 -18.86
N ILE A 245 21.59 -6.19 -17.80
CA ILE A 245 21.51 -6.72 -16.43
C ILE A 245 20.05 -6.77 -15.99
N ARG A 246 19.54 -7.97 -15.71
CA ARG A 246 18.21 -8.17 -15.14
C ARG A 246 18.29 -8.08 -13.60
N SER A 247 17.81 -6.97 -13.05
CA SER A 247 17.87 -6.69 -11.60
C SER A 247 16.49 -6.80 -10.92
N GLU A 248 15.67 -7.77 -11.34
CA GLU A 248 14.27 -7.91 -10.92
C GLU A 248 14.11 -7.98 -9.38
N GLY A 249 14.91 -8.83 -8.72
CA GLY A 249 14.88 -8.96 -7.26
C GLY A 249 15.16 -7.65 -6.52
N LEU A 250 16.12 -6.84 -6.99
CA LEU A 250 16.43 -5.54 -6.40
C LEU A 250 15.31 -4.52 -6.65
N ILE A 251 14.68 -4.54 -7.82
CA ILE A 251 13.59 -3.64 -8.18
C ILE A 251 12.38 -3.87 -7.27
N PHE A 252 11.96 -5.13 -7.10
CA PHE A 252 10.84 -5.48 -6.22
C PHE A 252 11.17 -5.28 -4.74
N SER A 253 12.41 -5.55 -4.32
CA SER A 253 12.87 -5.26 -2.95
C SER A 253 12.83 -3.77 -2.64
N ALA A 254 13.20 -2.90 -3.61
CA ALA A 254 13.09 -1.46 -3.46
C ALA A 254 11.62 -1.01 -3.33
N GLY A 255 10.68 -1.65 -4.05
CA GLY A 255 9.24 -1.41 -3.89
C GLY A 255 8.75 -1.75 -2.48
N THR A 256 9.13 -2.91 -1.95
CA THR A 256 8.82 -3.31 -0.59
C THR A 256 9.48 -2.39 0.45
N PHE A 257 10.70 -1.95 0.21
CA PHE A 257 11.39 -0.96 1.04
C PHE A 257 10.63 0.37 1.06
N ALA A 258 10.20 0.86 -0.11
CA ALA A 258 9.39 2.07 -0.23
C ALA A 258 8.07 1.95 0.56
N GLU A 259 7.43 0.78 0.56
CA GLU A 259 6.24 0.48 1.36
C GLU A 259 6.52 0.65 2.86
N LYS A 260 7.56 0.01 3.38
CA LYS A 260 7.87 0.02 4.83
C LYS A 260 8.34 1.39 5.30
N VAL A 261 9.29 1.98 4.57
CA VAL A 261 9.81 3.32 4.90
C VAL A 261 8.73 4.37 4.72
N GLY A 262 7.97 4.31 3.61
CA GLY A 262 6.88 5.26 3.36
C GLY A 262 5.82 5.22 4.47
N SER A 263 5.33 4.05 4.84
CA SER A 263 4.34 3.91 5.92
C SER A 263 4.89 4.40 7.27
N GLY A 264 6.17 4.12 7.57
CA GLY A 264 6.82 4.61 8.79
C GLY A 264 6.96 6.13 8.81
N VAL A 265 7.39 6.73 7.70
CA VAL A 265 7.48 8.19 7.53
C VAL A 265 6.10 8.84 7.62
N GLY A 266 5.07 8.21 7.03
CA GLY A 266 3.67 8.67 7.18
C GLY A 266 3.22 8.73 8.63
N GLY A 267 3.49 7.68 9.41
CA GLY A 267 3.22 7.65 10.85
C GLY A 267 4.01 8.73 11.63
N LEU A 268 5.26 8.99 11.25
CA LEU A 268 6.06 10.06 11.83
C LEU A 268 5.46 11.44 11.51
N ILE A 269 5.10 11.69 10.25
CA ILE A 269 4.45 12.94 9.82
C ILE A 269 3.16 13.15 10.60
N LEU A 270 2.34 12.11 10.79
CA LEU A 270 1.12 12.18 11.59
C LEU A 270 1.43 12.67 13.01
N GLY A 271 2.40 12.06 13.69
CA GLY A 271 2.78 12.45 15.06
C GLY A 271 3.34 13.86 15.15
N VAL A 272 4.22 14.23 14.21
CA VAL A 272 4.83 15.57 14.17
C VAL A 272 3.79 16.65 13.88
N VAL A 273 2.91 16.46 12.90
CA VAL A 273 1.90 17.46 12.54
C VAL A 273 0.86 17.64 13.65
N LEU A 274 0.44 16.57 14.32
CA LEU A 274 -0.43 16.67 15.51
C LEU A 274 0.29 17.39 16.65
N GLY A 275 1.55 17.10 16.90
CA GLY A 275 2.33 17.75 17.96
C GLY A 275 2.54 19.25 17.69
N LEU A 276 2.89 19.63 16.45
CA LEU A 276 3.02 21.04 16.04
C LEU A 276 1.68 21.77 16.10
N GLY A 277 0.56 21.09 15.81
CA GLY A 277 -0.79 21.62 15.96
C GLY A 277 -1.24 21.76 17.42
N GLY A 278 -0.43 21.33 18.40
CA GLY A 278 -0.77 21.43 19.82
C GLY A 278 -1.87 20.45 20.26
N TYR A 279 -1.97 19.28 19.63
CA TYR A 279 -2.93 18.25 20.03
C TYR A 279 -2.68 17.76 21.46
N VAL A 280 -3.73 17.75 22.29
CA VAL A 280 -3.70 17.28 23.67
C VAL A 280 -4.56 16.04 23.85
N SER A 281 -3.94 14.88 24.16
CA SER A 281 -4.62 13.57 24.21
C SER A 281 -5.68 13.43 25.30
N GLN A 282 -5.57 14.20 26.39
CA GLN A 282 -6.50 14.16 27.55
C GLN A 282 -7.31 15.45 27.69
N GLY A 283 -7.32 16.33 26.69
CA GLY A 283 -8.09 17.57 26.70
C GLY A 283 -9.58 17.30 26.49
N ALA A 284 -10.45 18.05 27.18
CA ALA A 284 -11.90 18.03 26.93
C ALA A 284 -12.24 18.69 25.58
N THR A 285 -11.38 19.59 25.11
CA THR A 285 -11.49 20.30 23.81
C THR A 285 -10.13 20.42 23.18
N GLN A 286 -10.10 20.63 21.86
CA GLN A 286 -8.89 20.86 21.08
C GLN A 286 -8.83 22.30 20.59
N SER A 287 -7.61 22.82 20.42
CA SER A 287 -7.40 24.16 19.83
C SER A 287 -7.78 24.16 18.34
N THR A 288 -8.00 25.35 17.79
CA THR A 288 -8.27 25.52 16.35
C THR A 288 -7.14 25.00 15.50
N GLU A 289 -5.90 25.18 15.95
CA GLU A 289 -4.68 24.71 15.29
C GLU A 289 -4.62 23.18 15.28
N ALA A 290 -4.98 22.52 16.40
CA ALA A 290 -5.05 21.06 16.49
C ALA A 290 -6.13 20.50 15.57
N LEU A 291 -7.31 21.11 15.50
CA LEU A 291 -8.38 20.73 14.60
C LEU A 291 -7.96 20.91 13.12
N PHE A 292 -7.25 22.00 12.81
CA PHE A 292 -6.69 22.21 11.46
C PHE A 292 -5.66 21.13 11.12
N ALA A 293 -4.76 20.79 12.05
CA ALA A 293 -3.77 19.72 11.86
C ALA A 293 -4.44 18.37 11.56
N ILE A 294 -5.52 18.02 12.27
CA ILE A 294 -6.31 16.81 12.02
C ILE A 294 -6.89 16.84 10.60
N LYS A 295 -7.52 17.95 10.19
CA LYS A 295 -8.06 18.12 8.82
C LYS A 295 -6.96 18.06 7.77
N ALA A 296 -5.80 18.65 8.05
CA ALA A 296 -4.64 18.64 7.15
C ALA A 296 -4.12 17.22 6.90
N ILE A 297 -3.96 16.42 7.93
CA ILE A 297 -3.48 15.04 7.81
C ILE A 297 -4.51 14.16 7.09
N PHE A 298 -5.80 14.37 7.33
CA PHE A 298 -6.86 13.55 6.75
C PHE A 298 -7.11 13.84 5.26
N ALA A 299 -7.03 15.11 4.83
CA ALA A 299 -7.38 15.53 3.49
C ALA A 299 -6.26 16.26 2.74
N TYR A 300 -5.68 17.34 3.31
CA TYR A 300 -4.81 18.25 2.56
C TYR A 300 -3.44 17.65 2.23
N LEU A 301 -2.81 16.93 3.17
CA LEU A 301 -1.54 16.25 2.90
C LEU A 301 -1.71 15.10 1.88
N PRO A 302 -2.71 14.18 2.00
CA PRO A 302 -2.99 13.21 0.95
C PRO A 302 -3.29 13.83 -0.41
N LEU A 303 -3.98 14.98 -0.46
CA LEU A 303 -4.24 15.71 -1.69
C LEU A 303 -2.93 16.18 -2.35
N ALA A 304 -2.03 16.80 -1.57
CA ALA A 304 -0.73 17.24 -2.05
C ALA A 304 0.13 16.06 -2.54
N PHE A 305 0.17 14.97 -1.79
CA PHE A 305 0.88 13.75 -2.19
C PHE A 305 0.31 13.13 -3.46
N THR A 306 -1.01 13.11 -3.61
CA THR A 306 -1.67 12.63 -4.84
C THR A 306 -1.30 13.51 -6.04
N ALA A 307 -1.24 14.82 -5.89
CA ALA A 307 -0.80 15.74 -6.95
C ALA A 307 0.64 15.44 -7.38
N ILE A 308 1.55 15.21 -6.43
CA ILE A 308 2.94 14.84 -6.73
C ILE A 308 2.98 13.47 -7.44
N CYS A 309 2.20 12.49 -7.00
CA CYS A 309 2.10 11.18 -7.65
C CYS A 309 1.62 11.30 -9.10
N ILE A 310 0.59 12.12 -9.37
CA ILE A 310 0.11 12.38 -10.74
C ILE A 310 1.24 12.99 -11.58
N LEU A 311 1.95 14.00 -11.06
CA LEU A 311 3.08 14.62 -11.76
C LEU A 311 4.17 13.59 -12.09
N LEU A 312 4.55 12.72 -11.16
CA LEU A 312 5.52 11.66 -11.40
C LEU A 312 5.08 10.72 -12.53
N ILE A 313 3.82 10.27 -12.53
CA ILE A 313 3.29 9.36 -13.55
C ILE A 313 3.15 10.06 -14.92
N LEU A 314 2.96 11.36 -14.99
CA LEU A 314 2.99 12.09 -16.27
C LEU A 314 4.33 11.93 -17.00
N PHE A 315 5.46 11.87 -16.26
CA PHE A 315 6.80 11.64 -16.81
C PHE A 315 7.12 10.17 -17.09
N TYR A 316 6.23 9.24 -16.73
CA TYR A 316 6.40 7.82 -17.03
C TYR A 316 5.87 7.54 -18.45
N ASP A 317 6.77 7.37 -19.41
CA ASP A 317 6.45 7.15 -20.83
C ASP A 317 6.90 5.75 -21.33
N LEU A 318 7.17 4.82 -20.42
CA LEU A 318 7.68 3.48 -20.73
C LEU A 318 6.68 2.64 -21.52
N ASP A 319 5.37 2.76 -21.23
CA ASP A 319 4.31 2.00 -21.90
C ASP A 319 4.42 2.05 -23.45
N LYS A 320 4.89 3.18 -24.00
CA LYS A 320 5.05 3.35 -25.45
C LYS A 320 6.24 2.56 -26.02
N LYS A 321 7.22 2.24 -25.19
CA LYS A 321 8.46 1.53 -25.58
C LYS A 321 8.42 0.04 -25.33
N LEU A 322 7.47 -0.43 -24.51
CA LEU A 322 7.38 -1.84 -24.12
C LEU A 322 7.28 -2.81 -25.28
N PRO A 323 6.50 -2.54 -26.37
CA PRO A 323 6.44 -3.46 -27.51
C PRO A 323 7.82 -3.70 -28.16
N GLU A 324 8.56 -2.62 -28.45
CA GLU A 324 9.91 -2.66 -29.01
C GLU A 324 10.88 -3.41 -28.07
N ILE A 325 10.86 -3.08 -26.78
CA ILE A 325 11.69 -3.72 -25.75
C ILE A 325 11.42 -5.23 -25.70
N ALA A 326 10.15 -5.62 -25.74
CA ALA A 326 9.76 -7.03 -25.67
C ALA A 326 10.23 -7.83 -26.91
N GLU A 327 10.18 -7.23 -28.11
CA GLU A 327 10.67 -7.84 -29.34
C GLU A 327 12.20 -8.00 -29.31
N ASP A 328 12.93 -6.96 -28.93
CA ASP A 328 14.39 -6.98 -28.81
C ASP A 328 14.89 -8.01 -27.80
N LEU A 329 14.23 -8.09 -26.63
CA LEU A 329 14.59 -9.07 -25.61
C LEU A 329 14.29 -10.50 -26.04
N LYS A 330 13.19 -10.74 -26.78
CA LYS A 330 12.90 -12.05 -27.37
C LYS A 330 13.95 -12.44 -28.38
N ALA A 331 14.33 -11.53 -29.29
CA ALA A 331 15.36 -11.78 -30.29
C ALA A 331 16.73 -12.13 -29.67
N LYS A 332 17.11 -11.42 -28.62
CA LYS A 332 18.35 -11.73 -27.85
C LYS A 332 18.31 -13.09 -27.17
N ARG A 333 17.17 -13.53 -26.65
CA ARG A 333 17.02 -14.84 -25.95
C ARG A 333 16.97 -16.03 -26.93
N VAL A 334 16.64 -15.81 -28.20
CA VAL A 334 16.63 -16.85 -29.22
C VAL A 334 18.03 -17.03 -29.83
N ASN A 335 18.83 -15.97 -29.89
CA ASN A 335 20.15 -15.95 -30.53
C ASN A 335 21.34 -16.13 -29.56
N GLY A 336 21.09 -16.23 -28.26
CA GLY A 336 22.10 -16.48 -27.21
C GLY A 336 21.83 -17.78 -26.49
#